data_204b7835b6f0c6e0ca6c4d61e31fc3bf
#
_entry.id   204b7835b6f0c6e0ca6c4d61e31fc3bf
#
_cell.length_a   1.000
_cell.length_b   1.000
_cell.length_c   1.000
_cell.angle_alpha   90.00
_cell.angle_beta   90.00
_cell.angle_gamma   90.00
#
_symmetry.space_group_name_H-M   'P 1'
#
loop_
_entity.id
_entity.type
_entity.pdbx_description
1 polymer ?
#
loop_
_entity_poly.entity_id
_entity_poly.type
_entity_poly.pdbx_seq_one_letter_code
_entity_poly.pdbx_strand_id
1 'polypeptide(L)'
;MTARPLSAEKKIRHYHFNLQEVIRGRPHAAYFLPAIKVAQFLSCGCHVKILLADLHGFLDADKAPEEVLEFRAQYYERVIRALLRSVGVDLSNLEFVRGSSYQLSPEFSRDLLRLSKKVSVHGAVKASSEIVKSTGDPCMADAIYPMMQLLDEEYLDVDAEFGGLDQRKTFALANDTMHKMGFKTRAHLMTGMVPGLSGGKMSSSDLKSKIDLIDDEATIRKKVSKAVCAPRTVAGNGILAFIQHVILPFSALRSVDGKAALKVVLKDQTEPTTFTNFQQIVSAYESDVLTPQIVKAIVQKGLIELIDPIRKEYTEDEEWQDIARKAYPDLGATRPQKE
;
A
#
# COMPACT_ATOMS: atom_id res chain seq x y z
N MET A 1 14.74 -33.24 -19.65
CA MET A 1 15.07 -32.85 -18.26
C MET A 1 13.77 -32.42 -17.60
N THR A 2 13.16 -33.30 -16.84
CA THR A 2 11.90 -33.07 -16.12
C THR A 2 12.21 -32.23 -14.87
N ALA A 3 11.65 -31.04 -14.80
CA ALA A 3 11.72 -30.21 -13.60
C ALA A 3 11.14 -30.99 -12.41
N ARG A 4 11.93 -31.21 -11.36
CA ARG A 4 11.42 -31.74 -10.09
C ARG A 4 10.37 -30.75 -9.55
N PRO A 5 9.19 -31.23 -9.14
CA PRO A 5 8.27 -30.37 -8.42
C PRO A 5 8.97 -29.90 -7.14
N LEU A 6 8.98 -28.58 -6.90
CA LEU A 6 9.38 -27.99 -5.64
C LEU A 6 8.54 -28.67 -4.54
N SER A 7 9.22 -29.34 -3.60
CA SER A 7 8.54 -29.98 -2.47
C SER A 7 7.69 -28.94 -1.74
N ALA A 8 6.43 -29.28 -1.49
CA ALA A 8 5.41 -28.44 -0.89
C ALA A 8 5.69 -28.00 0.57
N GLU A 9 6.92 -28.18 1.07
CA GLU A 9 7.25 -27.99 2.49
C GLU A 9 8.12 -26.76 2.83
N LYS A 10 8.56 -25.97 1.85
CA LYS A 10 9.10 -24.64 2.16
C LYS A 10 7.94 -23.64 2.14
N LYS A 11 7.10 -23.68 3.18
CA LYS A 11 6.16 -22.60 3.46
C LYS A 11 6.99 -21.33 3.69
N ILE A 12 6.86 -20.36 2.79
CA ILE A 12 7.32 -18.99 3.05
C ILE A 12 6.57 -18.55 4.30
N ARG A 13 7.26 -18.41 5.43
CA ARG A 13 6.63 -18.26 6.75
C ARG A 13 6.36 -16.80 7.12
N HIS A 14 7.13 -15.88 6.58
CA HIS A 14 7.05 -14.48 6.96
C HIS A 14 7.23 -13.59 5.74
N TYR A 15 6.37 -12.56 5.62
CA TYR A 15 6.53 -11.47 4.69
C TYR A 15 6.55 -10.18 5.47
N HIS A 16 7.56 -9.36 5.23
CA HIS A 16 7.66 -8.03 5.79
C HIS A 16 6.96 -7.05 4.85
N PHE A 17 6.03 -6.28 5.40
CA PHE A 17 5.40 -5.17 4.70
C PHE A 17 5.85 -3.87 5.33
N ASN A 18 6.61 -3.07 4.59
CA ASN A 18 7.04 -1.76 5.05
C ASN A 18 5.98 -0.72 4.72
N LEU A 19 5.42 -0.11 5.77
CA LEU A 19 4.39 0.92 5.66
C LEU A 19 4.95 2.34 5.72
N GLN A 20 6.17 2.56 5.28
CA GLN A 20 6.87 3.83 5.38
C GLN A 20 6.14 5.03 4.75
N GLU A 21 5.46 4.85 3.61
CA GLU A 21 4.63 5.91 3.01
C GLU A 21 3.44 6.32 3.87
N VAL A 22 3.14 5.53 4.85
CA VAL A 22 1.95 5.53 5.67
C VAL A 22 1.92 6.69 6.66
N ILE A 23 3.05 7.13 7.17
CA ILE A 23 3.10 8.12 8.27
C ILE A 23 2.92 9.57 7.80
N ARG A 24 2.85 9.82 6.49
CA ARG A 24 2.83 11.18 5.92
C ARG A 24 1.45 11.81 5.83
N GLY A 25 0.45 11.06 5.44
CA GLY A 25 -0.90 11.58 5.21
C GLY A 25 -1.96 10.53 5.47
N ARG A 26 -3.24 10.91 5.48
CA ARG A 26 -4.30 9.91 5.70
C ARG A 26 -4.29 8.88 4.57
N PRO A 27 -4.40 7.58 4.90
CA PRO A 27 -4.57 6.51 3.93
C PRO A 27 -5.74 6.77 2.97
N HIS A 28 -5.63 6.26 1.76
CA HIS A 28 -6.60 6.46 0.70
C HIS A 28 -6.82 5.18 -0.09
N ALA A 29 -7.77 5.17 -1.02
CA ALA A 29 -8.18 3.96 -1.73
C ALA A 29 -7.04 3.20 -2.45
N ALA A 30 -5.91 3.85 -2.79
CA ALA A 30 -4.76 3.13 -3.34
C ALA A 30 -4.13 2.11 -2.37
N TYR A 31 -4.41 2.24 -1.05
CA TYR A 31 -3.97 1.27 -0.04
C TYR A 31 -4.66 -0.10 -0.16
N PHE A 32 -5.76 -0.19 -0.90
CA PHE A 32 -6.34 -1.49 -1.23
C PHE A 32 -5.41 -2.37 -2.07
N LEU A 33 -4.53 -1.79 -2.89
CA LEU A 33 -3.57 -2.57 -3.67
C LEU A 33 -2.63 -3.39 -2.77
N PRO A 34 -1.83 -2.78 -1.87
CA PRO A 34 -1.00 -3.55 -0.95
C PRO A 34 -1.84 -4.42 0.00
N ALA A 35 -3.01 -3.95 0.48
CA ALA A 35 -3.86 -4.74 1.35
C ALA A 35 -4.36 -6.04 0.70
N ILE A 36 -4.75 -6.00 -0.58
CA ILE A 36 -5.12 -7.21 -1.33
C ILE A 36 -3.93 -8.17 -1.48
N LYS A 37 -2.72 -7.66 -1.69
CA LYS A 37 -1.53 -8.50 -1.75
C LYS A 37 -1.23 -9.17 -0.40
N VAL A 38 -1.32 -8.42 0.69
CA VAL A 38 -1.22 -8.97 2.06
C VAL A 38 -2.30 -10.03 2.28
N ALA A 39 -3.55 -9.76 1.88
CA ALA A 39 -4.65 -10.72 1.98
C ALA A 39 -4.37 -12.01 1.19
N GLN A 40 -3.78 -11.91 -0.01
CA GLN A 40 -3.38 -13.07 -0.81
C GLN A 40 -2.27 -13.88 -0.11
N PHE A 41 -1.26 -13.23 0.51
CA PHE A 41 -0.24 -13.92 1.30
C PHE A 41 -0.84 -14.65 2.51
N LEU A 42 -1.70 -13.98 3.26
CA LEU A 42 -2.40 -14.58 4.42
C LEU A 42 -3.25 -15.78 3.98
N SER A 43 -3.99 -15.67 2.87
CA SER A 43 -4.81 -16.75 2.30
C SER A 43 -3.96 -17.95 1.85
N CYS A 44 -2.70 -17.75 1.50
CA CYS A 44 -1.73 -18.81 1.21
C CYS A 44 -1.08 -19.41 2.48
N GLY A 45 -1.49 -18.99 3.67
CA GLY A 45 -0.94 -19.46 4.94
C GLY A 45 0.41 -18.84 5.32
N CYS A 46 0.80 -17.72 4.68
CA CYS A 46 1.97 -16.96 5.09
C CYS A 46 1.72 -16.24 6.42
N HIS A 47 2.79 -16.05 7.18
CA HIS A 47 2.79 -15.10 8.30
C HIS A 47 3.25 -13.75 7.77
N VAL A 48 2.50 -12.69 8.05
CA VAL A 48 2.79 -11.34 7.58
C VAL A 48 3.08 -10.45 8.77
N LYS A 49 4.23 -9.77 8.74
CA LYS A 49 4.58 -8.70 9.67
C LYS A 49 4.41 -7.35 8.96
N ILE A 50 3.66 -6.47 9.58
CA ILE A 50 3.50 -5.09 9.10
C ILE A 50 4.33 -4.20 10.03
N LEU A 51 5.39 -3.61 9.48
CA LEU A 51 6.20 -2.64 10.19
C LEU A 51 5.52 -1.28 10.19
N LEU A 52 5.15 -0.79 11.36
CA LEU A 52 4.77 0.60 11.57
C LEU A 52 6.07 1.40 11.75
N ALA A 53 6.56 1.97 10.66
CA ALA A 53 7.90 2.56 10.55
C ALA A 53 7.93 4.00 11.10
N ASP A 54 7.72 4.15 12.40
CA ASP A 54 7.66 5.43 13.12
C ASP A 54 9.00 6.18 13.07
N LEU A 55 10.14 5.51 13.31
CA LEU A 55 11.45 6.17 13.24
C LEU A 55 11.85 6.54 11.80
N HIS A 56 11.41 5.80 10.81
CA HIS A 56 11.57 6.23 9.42
C HIS A 56 10.71 7.47 9.11
N GLY A 57 9.52 7.56 9.70
CA GLY A 57 8.69 8.76 9.63
C GLY A 57 9.37 9.97 10.27
N PHE A 58 10.08 9.76 11.39
CA PHE A 58 10.90 10.78 12.05
C PHE A 58 12.08 11.24 11.18
N LEU A 59 12.75 10.31 10.49
CA LEU A 59 13.86 10.63 9.57
C LEU A 59 13.41 11.39 8.31
N ASP A 60 12.14 11.31 7.95
CA ASP A 60 11.55 12.06 6.83
C ASP A 60 10.97 13.38 7.35
N ALA A 61 11.84 14.22 7.90
CA ALA A 61 11.56 15.37 8.76
C ALA A 61 10.58 16.41 8.18
N ASP A 62 10.46 16.52 6.84
CA ASP A 62 9.56 17.50 6.22
C ASP A 62 8.09 17.08 6.24
N LYS A 63 7.76 15.90 6.75
CA LYS A 63 6.43 15.30 6.51
C LYS A 63 5.63 14.93 7.75
N ALA A 64 6.27 14.81 8.92
CA ALA A 64 5.56 14.54 10.17
C ALA A 64 6.30 15.11 11.37
N PRO A 65 5.69 16.06 12.11
CA PRO A 65 6.20 16.46 13.42
C PRO A 65 6.27 15.25 14.37
N GLU A 66 7.30 15.21 15.21
CA GLU A 66 7.54 14.11 16.14
C GLU A 66 6.32 13.83 17.05
N GLU A 67 5.64 14.89 17.48
CA GLU A 67 4.51 14.85 18.40
C GLU A 67 3.29 14.09 17.86
N VAL A 68 3.18 13.95 16.53
CA VAL A 68 2.04 13.24 15.90
C VAL A 68 2.37 11.82 15.47
N LEU A 69 3.64 11.40 15.48
CA LEU A 69 4.06 10.09 14.95
C LEU A 69 3.40 8.93 15.69
N GLU A 70 3.32 9.00 17.02
CA GLU A 70 2.65 7.97 17.82
C GLU A 70 1.17 7.83 17.45
N PHE A 71 0.44 8.95 17.36
CA PHE A 71 -0.97 8.93 16.97
C PHE A 71 -1.16 8.47 15.52
N ARG A 72 -0.24 8.83 14.63
CA ARG A 72 -0.26 8.32 13.25
C ARG A 72 -0.03 6.82 13.20
N ALA A 73 0.92 6.28 13.95
CA ALA A 73 1.16 4.84 14.00
C ALA A 73 -0.09 4.08 14.50
N GLN A 74 -0.74 4.56 15.57
CA GLN A 74 -1.99 4.00 16.07
C GLN A 74 -3.12 4.09 15.03
N TYR A 75 -3.27 5.24 14.36
CA TYR A 75 -4.27 5.44 13.32
C TYR A 75 -4.08 4.46 12.16
N TYR A 76 -2.83 4.31 11.71
CA TYR A 76 -2.53 3.40 10.61
C TYR A 76 -2.76 1.93 10.94
N GLU A 77 -2.40 1.50 12.14
CA GLU A 77 -2.69 0.13 12.58
C GLU A 77 -4.19 -0.15 12.49
N ARG A 78 -5.03 0.74 13.04
CA ARG A 78 -6.49 0.60 12.98
C ARG A 78 -7.01 0.57 11.54
N VAL A 79 -6.55 1.51 10.70
CA VAL A 79 -6.95 1.57 9.28
C VAL A 79 -6.57 0.30 8.54
N ILE A 80 -5.35 -0.22 8.71
CA ILE A 80 -4.90 -1.41 7.97
C ILE A 80 -5.65 -2.65 8.45
N ARG A 81 -5.90 -2.77 9.75
CA ARG A 81 -6.74 -3.86 10.27
C ARG A 81 -8.16 -3.80 9.67
N ALA A 82 -8.76 -2.62 9.60
CA ALA A 82 -10.08 -2.42 9.00
C ALA A 82 -10.06 -2.69 7.49
N LEU A 83 -9.03 -2.24 6.77
CA LEU A 83 -8.81 -2.56 5.35
C LEU A 83 -8.77 -4.07 5.09
N LEU A 84 -7.97 -4.81 5.86
CA LEU A 84 -7.83 -6.26 5.69
C LEU A 84 -9.13 -6.99 6.07
N ARG A 85 -9.83 -6.53 7.12
CA ARG A 85 -11.17 -7.06 7.44
C ARG A 85 -12.17 -6.81 6.32
N SER A 86 -12.17 -5.62 5.71
CA SER A 86 -13.09 -5.30 4.60
C SER A 86 -12.86 -6.17 3.36
N VAL A 87 -11.62 -6.62 3.15
CA VAL A 87 -11.27 -7.59 2.11
C VAL A 87 -11.73 -9.02 2.46
N GLY A 88 -12.01 -9.30 3.74
CA GLY A 88 -12.57 -10.57 4.20
C GLY A 88 -11.54 -11.66 4.47
N VAL A 89 -10.31 -11.29 4.86
CA VAL A 89 -9.24 -12.24 5.16
C VAL A 89 -9.09 -12.47 6.68
N ASP A 90 -8.70 -13.68 7.07
CA ASP A 90 -8.34 -14.01 8.45
C ASP A 90 -7.01 -13.33 8.82
N LEU A 91 -6.98 -12.65 9.96
CA LEU A 91 -5.84 -11.91 10.48
C LEU A 91 -5.03 -12.68 11.52
N SER A 92 -5.30 -13.96 11.75
CA SER A 92 -4.59 -14.77 12.76
C SER A 92 -3.08 -14.88 12.54
N ASN A 93 -2.65 -14.81 11.29
CA ASN A 93 -1.24 -14.82 10.88
C ASN A 93 -0.67 -13.41 10.59
N LEU A 94 -1.33 -12.35 11.07
CA LEU A 94 -0.92 -10.97 10.91
C LEU A 94 -0.36 -10.40 12.21
N GLU A 95 0.85 -9.86 12.17
CA GLU A 95 1.50 -9.17 13.28
C GLU A 95 1.82 -7.73 12.90
N PHE A 96 1.59 -6.78 13.83
CA PHE A 96 2.07 -5.42 13.70
C PHE A 96 3.27 -5.22 14.62
N VAL A 97 4.35 -4.67 14.06
CA VAL A 97 5.58 -4.37 14.79
C VAL A 97 5.89 -2.89 14.65
N ARG A 98 6.20 -2.20 15.74
CA ARG A 98 6.69 -0.82 15.71
C ARG A 98 8.18 -0.80 15.52
N GLY A 99 8.67 0.08 14.65
CA GLY A 99 10.11 0.28 14.44
C GLY A 99 10.84 0.63 15.73
N SER A 100 10.32 1.59 16.49
CA SER A 100 10.89 2.02 17.77
C SER A 100 11.00 0.92 18.82
N SER A 101 10.25 -0.17 18.70
CA SER A 101 10.32 -1.28 19.66
C SER A 101 11.64 -2.06 19.61
N TYR A 102 12.39 -1.97 18.51
CA TYR A 102 13.68 -2.68 18.34
C TYR A 102 14.79 -1.82 17.73
N GLN A 103 14.45 -0.84 16.88
CA GLN A 103 15.44 -0.04 16.15
C GLN A 103 16.30 0.85 17.04
N LEU A 104 15.87 1.13 18.29
CA LEU A 104 16.65 1.86 19.30
C LEU A 104 17.48 0.96 20.22
N SER A 105 17.48 -0.35 19.97
CA SER A 105 18.28 -1.29 20.76
C SER A 105 19.78 -1.09 20.54
N PRO A 106 20.62 -1.42 21.55
CA PRO A 106 22.07 -1.39 21.39
C PRO A 106 22.57 -2.27 20.25
N GLU A 107 21.92 -3.41 20.02
CA GLU A 107 22.25 -4.38 18.96
C GLU A 107 22.00 -3.76 17.60
N PHE A 108 20.81 -3.19 17.37
CA PHE A 108 20.47 -2.52 16.12
C PHE A 108 21.40 -1.34 15.84
N SER A 109 21.66 -0.50 16.85
CA SER A 109 22.60 0.63 16.75
C SER A 109 23.99 0.19 16.36
N ARG A 110 24.49 -0.90 16.95
CA ARG A 110 25.80 -1.48 16.61
C ARG A 110 25.84 -1.96 15.18
N ASP A 111 24.78 -2.65 14.71
CA ASP A 111 24.73 -3.17 13.36
C ASP A 111 24.53 -2.04 12.34
N LEU A 112 23.83 -0.97 12.68
CA LEU A 112 23.77 0.24 11.85
C LEU A 112 25.16 0.87 11.65
N LEU A 113 25.97 0.96 12.71
CA LEU A 113 27.37 1.42 12.62
C LEU A 113 28.25 0.45 11.81
N ARG A 114 28.04 -0.86 11.92
CA ARG A 114 28.74 -1.85 11.09
C ARG A 114 28.36 -1.74 9.62
N LEU A 115 27.07 -1.55 9.33
CA LEU A 115 26.52 -1.38 8.00
C LEU A 115 27.03 -0.08 7.34
N SER A 116 27.14 1.01 8.09
CA SER A 116 27.66 2.29 7.59
C SER A 116 29.11 2.22 7.08
N LYS A 117 29.88 1.22 7.52
CA LYS A 117 31.23 0.92 6.98
C LYS A 117 31.22 0.15 5.66
N LYS A 118 30.06 -0.36 5.23
CA LYS A 118 29.88 -1.17 4.02
C LYS A 118 29.15 -0.44 2.91
N VAL A 119 28.41 0.62 3.25
CA VAL A 119 27.60 1.43 2.32
C VAL A 119 28.27 2.79 2.15
N SER A 120 28.47 3.24 0.90
CA SER A 120 28.94 4.60 0.66
C SER A 120 27.78 5.60 0.85
N VAL A 121 28.09 6.84 1.23
CA VAL A 121 27.09 7.92 1.36
C VAL A 121 26.30 8.08 0.05
N HIS A 122 27.01 8.10 -1.10
CA HIS A 122 26.36 8.17 -2.41
C HIS A 122 25.42 6.99 -2.66
N GLY A 123 25.81 5.77 -2.30
CA GLY A 123 25.00 4.56 -2.43
C GLY A 123 23.72 4.61 -1.59
N ALA A 124 23.85 5.06 -0.33
CA ALA A 124 22.72 5.20 0.58
C ALA A 124 21.72 6.26 0.08
N VAL A 125 22.17 7.47 -0.24
CA VAL A 125 21.33 8.56 -0.75
C VAL A 125 20.67 8.17 -2.09
N LYS A 126 21.38 7.46 -2.98
CA LYS A 126 20.81 6.95 -4.23
C LYS A 126 19.71 5.92 -3.95
N ALA A 127 19.86 5.08 -2.94
CA ALA A 127 18.86 4.08 -2.58
C ALA A 127 17.57 4.71 -2.09
N SER A 128 17.63 5.78 -1.28
CA SER A 128 16.46 6.49 -0.75
C SER A 128 15.80 7.45 -1.74
N SER A 129 16.44 7.79 -2.87
CA SER A 129 16.05 8.90 -3.76
C SER A 129 14.66 8.80 -4.40
N GLU A 130 14.05 7.64 -4.45
CA GLU A 130 12.67 7.44 -4.94
C GLU A 130 11.65 7.52 -3.78
N ILE A 131 12.10 7.36 -2.55
CA ILE A 131 11.29 7.30 -1.32
C ILE A 131 11.28 8.66 -0.64
N VAL A 132 12.46 9.18 -0.33
CA VAL A 132 12.65 10.48 0.33
C VAL A 132 12.90 11.52 -0.74
N LYS A 133 12.02 12.50 -0.84
CA LYS A 133 12.18 13.64 -1.75
C LYS A 133 12.89 14.76 -1.02
N SER A 134 14.21 14.73 -0.97
CA SER A 134 14.99 15.88 -0.52
C SER A 134 14.96 16.97 -1.59
N THR A 135 14.61 18.19 -1.22
CA THR A 135 14.55 19.39 -2.10
C THR A 135 15.83 20.21 -2.01
N GLY A 136 16.98 19.59 -1.85
CA GLY A 136 18.27 20.29 -1.68
C GLY A 136 19.42 19.31 -1.49
N ASP A 137 20.43 19.72 -0.74
CA ASP A 137 21.53 18.83 -0.36
C ASP A 137 21.01 17.73 0.57
N PRO A 138 21.32 16.44 0.29
CA PRO A 138 20.93 15.33 1.15
C PRO A 138 21.51 15.48 2.56
N CYS A 139 20.67 15.28 3.57
CA CYS A 139 21.11 15.27 4.95
C CYS A 139 21.51 13.84 5.40
N MET A 140 22.06 13.71 6.59
CA MET A 140 22.45 12.40 7.14
C MET A 140 21.26 11.45 7.30
N ALA A 141 20.05 11.97 7.54
CA ALA A 141 18.85 11.16 7.61
C ALA A 141 18.56 10.43 6.29
N ASP A 142 18.79 11.07 5.14
CA ASP A 142 18.62 10.45 3.82
C ASP A 142 19.54 9.25 3.59
N ALA A 143 20.70 9.22 4.27
CA ALA A 143 21.63 8.10 4.22
C ALA A 143 21.32 7.03 5.29
N ILE A 144 20.86 7.43 6.47
CA ILE A 144 20.51 6.50 7.57
C ILE A 144 19.26 5.70 7.22
N TYR A 145 18.25 6.35 6.66
CA TYR A 145 16.96 5.81 6.31
C TYR A 145 17.02 4.45 5.56
N PRO A 146 17.70 4.32 4.39
CA PRO A 146 17.78 3.04 3.70
C PRO A 146 18.59 2.00 4.46
N MET A 147 19.58 2.40 5.24
CA MET A 147 20.35 1.46 6.06
C MET A 147 19.52 0.84 7.18
N MET A 148 18.64 1.63 7.82
CA MET A 148 17.70 1.11 8.80
C MET A 148 16.73 0.11 8.14
N GLN A 149 16.20 0.43 6.97
CA GLN A 149 15.31 -0.46 6.24
C GLN A 149 15.98 -1.80 5.90
N LEU A 150 17.25 -1.81 5.51
CA LEU A 150 17.99 -3.04 5.27
C LEU A 150 18.07 -3.91 6.54
N LEU A 151 18.31 -3.30 7.71
CA LEU A 151 18.39 -4.01 8.97
C LEU A 151 17.02 -4.52 9.45
N ASP A 152 15.93 -3.86 9.09
CA ASP A 152 14.58 -4.30 9.44
C ASP A 152 14.30 -5.72 8.94
N GLU A 153 14.80 -6.08 7.76
CA GLU A 153 14.69 -7.46 7.23
C GLU A 153 15.31 -8.51 8.16
N GLU A 154 16.44 -8.18 8.78
CA GLU A 154 17.12 -9.08 9.71
C GLU A 154 16.42 -9.13 11.07
N TYR A 155 16.11 -7.97 11.64
CA TYR A 155 15.53 -7.86 12.97
C TYR A 155 14.07 -8.32 13.05
N LEU A 156 13.34 -8.29 11.93
CA LEU A 156 12.00 -8.87 11.83
C LEU A 156 12.01 -10.37 11.51
N ASP A 157 13.19 -10.95 11.24
CA ASP A 157 13.39 -12.36 10.88
C ASP A 157 12.38 -12.82 9.81
N VAL A 158 12.41 -12.14 8.66
CA VAL A 158 11.51 -12.42 7.54
C VAL A 158 12.25 -13.18 6.42
N ASP A 159 11.51 -13.88 5.57
CA ASP A 159 12.05 -14.57 4.39
C ASP A 159 12.00 -13.69 3.15
N ALA A 160 11.08 -12.72 3.13
CA ALA A 160 10.89 -11.78 2.03
C ALA A 160 10.37 -10.43 2.51
N GLU A 161 10.72 -9.37 1.78
CA GLU A 161 10.12 -8.04 1.94
C GLU A 161 9.21 -7.72 0.74
N PHE A 162 8.07 -7.08 1.02
CA PHE A 162 7.11 -6.63 0.03
C PHE A 162 6.98 -5.12 0.06
N GLY A 163 7.12 -4.46 -1.07
CA GLY A 163 7.03 -3.01 -1.17
C GLY A 163 6.51 -2.51 -2.52
N GLY A 164 6.46 -1.20 -2.67
CA GLY A 164 6.21 -0.55 -3.96
C GLY A 164 7.44 -0.60 -4.88
N LEU A 165 7.24 -0.34 -6.16
CA LEU A 165 8.34 -0.27 -7.14
C LEU A 165 9.36 0.85 -6.80
N ASP A 166 8.95 1.85 -6.04
CA ASP A 166 9.82 2.91 -5.51
C ASP A 166 10.86 2.41 -4.48
N GLN A 167 10.65 1.22 -3.91
CA GLN A 167 11.61 0.55 -3.01
C GLN A 167 12.75 -0.16 -3.77
N ARG A 168 12.66 -0.26 -5.10
CA ARG A 168 13.61 -1.05 -5.92
C ARG A 168 15.07 -0.76 -5.66
N LYS A 169 15.43 0.52 -5.46
CA LYS A 169 16.83 0.90 -5.22
C LYS A 169 17.32 0.47 -3.84
N THR A 170 16.47 0.55 -2.84
CA THR A 170 16.77 0.06 -1.48
C THR A 170 16.92 -1.45 -1.48
N PHE A 171 16.05 -2.19 -2.17
CA PHE A 171 16.15 -3.64 -2.33
C PHE A 171 17.41 -4.07 -3.09
N ALA A 172 17.83 -3.31 -4.11
CA ALA A 172 19.12 -3.57 -4.76
C ALA A 172 20.30 -3.37 -3.80
N LEU A 173 20.26 -2.29 -2.99
CA LEU A 173 21.27 -2.07 -1.95
C LEU A 173 21.31 -3.19 -0.92
N ALA A 174 20.15 -3.73 -0.50
CA ALA A 174 20.04 -4.85 0.42
C ALA A 174 20.73 -6.09 -0.16
N ASN A 175 20.43 -6.46 -1.41
CA ASN A 175 21.05 -7.60 -2.09
C ASN A 175 22.58 -7.46 -2.20
N ASP A 176 23.07 -6.25 -2.45
CA ASP A 176 24.51 -5.98 -2.60
C ASP A 176 25.26 -5.94 -1.27
N THR A 177 24.56 -5.77 -0.14
CA THR A 177 25.22 -5.39 1.12
C THR A 177 24.98 -6.38 2.27
N MET A 178 23.77 -6.96 2.42
CA MET A 178 23.42 -7.76 3.60
C MET A 178 24.30 -8.99 3.76
N HIS A 179 24.69 -9.65 2.68
CA HIS A 179 25.64 -10.78 2.72
C HIS A 179 27.03 -10.37 3.25
N LYS A 180 27.47 -9.11 3.04
CA LYS A 180 28.75 -8.58 3.57
C LYS A 180 28.71 -8.33 5.08
N MET A 181 27.52 -8.31 5.65
CA MET A 181 27.27 -8.25 7.09
C MET A 181 27.21 -9.64 7.74
N GLY A 182 27.15 -10.70 6.94
CA GLY A 182 26.91 -12.07 7.39
C GLY A 182 25.42 -12.38 7.59
N PHE A 183 24.53 -11.51 7.10
CA PHE A 183 23.09 -11.69 7.17
C PHE A 183 22.55 -12.43 5.95
N LYS A 184 21.35 -12.98 6.07
CA LYS A 184 20.67 -13.66 4.97
C LYS A 184 20.28 -12.66 3.88
N THR A 185 20.37 -13.07 2.62
CA THR A 185 19.73 -12.36 1.52
C THR A 185 18.25 -12.78 1.45
N ARG A 186 17.34 -11.81 1.37
CA ARG A 186 15.90 -12.02 1.31
C ARG A 186 15.38 -11.86 -0.11
N ALA A 187 14.19 -12.42 -0.35
CA ALA A 187 13.46 -12.16 -1.57
C ALA A 187 12.75 -10.80 -1.48
N HIS A 188 12.79 -10.01 -2.57
CA HIS A 188 12.13 -8.73 -2.65
C HIS A 188 10.99 -8.79 -3.67
N LEU A 189 9.77 -8.58 -3.20
CA LEU A 189 8.56 -8.58 -4.00
C LEU A 189 8.07 -7.14 -4.17
N MET A 190 7.80 -6.74 -5.41
CA MET A 190 7.40 -5.37 -5.71
C MET A 190 6.05 -5.33 -6.42
N THR A 191 5.23 -4.35 -6.05
CA THR A 191 3.99 -4.03 -6.76
C THR A 191 4.13 -2.71 -7.50
N GLY A 192 3.48 -2.63 -8.67
CA GLY A 192 3.37 -1.38 -9.41
C GLY A 192 2.53 -0.35 -8.67
N MET A 193 2.68 0.91 -9.04
CA MET A 193 1.83 1.99 -8.52
C MET A 193 0.53 2.05 -9.32
N VAL A 194 -0.61 2.19 -8.64
CA VAL A 194 -1.88 2.49 -9.30
C VAL A 194 -1.93 3.98 -9.63
N PRO A 195 -2.20 4.37 -10.89
CA PRO A 195 -2.46 5.75 -11.23
C PRO A 195 -3.63 6.30 -10.41
N GLY A 196 -3.53 7.57 -10.00
CA GLY A 196 -4.63 8.25 -9.35
C GLY A 196 -5.81 8.49 -10.32
N LEU A 197 -6.95 8.87 -9.77
CA LEU A 197 -8.17 9.11 -10.55
C LEU A 197 -8.03 10.26 -11.56
N SER A 198 -7.06 11.14 -11.38
CA SER A 198 -6.72 12.24 -12.30
C SER A 198 -5.67 11.88 -13.37
N GLY A 199 -5.21 10.61 -13.42
CA GLY A 199 -4.22 10.13 -14.39
C GLY A 199 -2.76 10.21 -13.96
N GLY A 200 -2.46 10.81 -12.77
CA GLY A 200 -1.12 10.84 -12.16
C GLY A 200 -0.99 9.91 -10.95
N LYS A 201 0.16 9.91 -10.25
CA LYS A 201 0.30 9.20 -8.95
C LYS A 201 -0.77 9.74 -7.97
N MET A 202 -1.53 8.86 -7.34
CA MET A 202 -2.47 9.27 -6.28
C MET A 202 -1.64 9.80 -5.09
N SER A 203 -1.82 11.07 -4.79
CA SER A 203 -1.10 11.75 -3.71
C SER A 203 -1.99 11.95 -2.50
N SER A 204 -1.46 11.67 -1.32
CA SER A 204 -2.15 11.95 -0.05
C SER A 204 -2.40 13.44 0.19
N SER A 205 -1.70 14.32 -0.53
CA SER A 205 -1.87 15.80 -0.45
C SER A 205 -2.95 16.37 -1.39
N ASP A 206 -3.37 15.63 -2.43
CA ASP A 206 -4.44 16.09 -3.33
C ASP A 206 -5.82 15.59 -2.85
N LEU A 207 -6.46 16.39 -2.00
CA LEU A 207 -7.77 16.08 -1.44
C LEU A 207 -8.90 16.00 -2.47
N LYS A 208 -8.73 16.56 -3.68
CA LYS A 208 -9.79 16.57 -4.72
C LYS A 208 -9.84 15.26 -5.51
N SER A 209 -8.70 14.64 -5.76
CA SER A 209 -8.59 13.37 -6.50
C SER A 209 -8.41 12.15 -5.60
N LYS A 210 -8.11 12.37 -4.31
CA LYS A 210 -7.94 11.34 -3.31
C LYS A 210 -9.29 10.84 -2.80
N ILE A 211 -9.53 9.53 -2.84
CA ILE A 211 -10.64 8.89 -2.13
C ILE A 211 -10.13 8.47 -0.75
N ASP A 212 -10.66 9.12 0.29
CA ASP A 212 -10.35 8.77 1.68
C ASP A 212 -11.06 7.47 2.08
N LEU A 213 -10.50 6.70 3.00
CA LEU A 213 -11.09 5.43 3.46
C LEU A 213 -12.29 5.63 4.40
N ILE A 214 -12.62 6.87 4.71
CA ILE A 214 -13.82 7.23 5.46
C ILE A 214 -14.79 8.13 4.65
N ASP A 215 -14.54 8.29 3.33
CA ASP A 215 -15.49 8.99 2.45
C ASP A 215 -16.85 8.27 2.43
N ASP A 216 -17.92 9.03 2.43
CA ASP A 216 -19.27 8.48 2.25
C ASP A 216 -19.54 8.10 0.78
N GLU A 217 -20.60 7.33 0.56
CA GLU A 217 -20.98 6.86 -0.77
C GLU A 217 -21.16 8.02 -1.77
N ALA A 218 -21.80 9.12 -1.37
CA ALA A 218 -22.03 10.27 -2.25
C ALA A 218 -20.70 10.91 -2.68
N THR A 219 -19.76 11.04 -1.76
CA THR A 219 -18.42 11.56 -2.01
C THR A 219 -17.62 10.64 -2.94
N ILE A 220 -17.63 9.32 -2.71
CA ILE A 220 -16.98 8.33 -3.57
C ILE A 220 -17.55 8.43 -5.00
N ARG A 221 -18.87 8.40 -5.15
CA ARG A 221 -19.55 8.53 -6.44
C ARG A 221 -19.14 9.80 -7.17
N LYS A 222 -19.15 10.95 -6.48
CA LYS A 222 -18.75 12.25 -7.01
C LYS A 222 -17.30 12.28 -7.49
N LYS A 223 -16.36 11.74 -6.68
CA LYS A 223 -14.92 11.70 -7.03
C LYS A 223 -14.65 10.79 -8.21
N VAL A 224 -15.19 9.57 -8.24
CA VAL A 224 -15.03 8.62 -9.34
C VAL A 224 -15.70 9.13 -10.63
N SER A 225 -16.86 9.78 -10.55
CA SER A 225 -17.52 10.38 -11.74
C SER A 225 -16.64 11.41 -12.44
N LYS A 226 -15.86 12.19 -11.66
CA LYS A 226 -14.93 13.22 -12.16
C LYS A 226 -13.58 12.66 -12.63
N ALA A 227 -13.29 11.39 -12.37
CA ALA A 227 -12.03 10.77 -12.77
C ALA A 227 -11.81 10.83 -14.29
N VAL A 228 -10.55 11.00 -14.68
CA VAL A 228 -10.16 10.95 -16.11
C VAL A 228 -10.31 9.51 -16.61
N CYS A 229 -11.07 9.33 -17.66
CA CYS A 229 -11.35 8.01 -18.24
C CYS A 229 -11.70 8.19 -19.73
N ALA A 230 -10.67 8.31 -20.58
CA ALA A 230 -10.85 8.52 -22.02
C ALA A 230 -11.38 7.24 -22.68
N PRO A 231 -12.42 7.32 -23.53
CA PRO A 231 -12.95 6.14 -24.23
C PRO A 231 -11.87 5.37 -25.00
N ARG A 232 -11.94 4.06 -24.98
CA ARG A 232 -11.05 3.13 -25.71
C ARG A 232 -9.55 3.26 -25.36
N THR A 233 -9.19 4.08 -24.36
CA THR A 233 -7.80 4.34 -23.97
C THR A 233 -7.50 3.63 -22.65
N VAL A 234 -6.61 2.64 -22.69
CA VAL A 234 -6.22 1.82 -21.54
C VAL A 234 -5.00 2.40 -20.84
N ALA A 235 -4.02 2.88 -21.61
CA ALA A 235 -2.77 3.42 -21.06
C ALA A 235 -3.03 4.63 -20.14
N GLY A 236 -2.49 4.60 -18.91
CA GLY A 236 -2.65 5.66 -17.92
C GLY A 236 -4.05 5.80 -17.31
N ASN A 237 -4.97 4.88 -17.61
CA ASN A 237 -6.34 4.94 -17.12
C ASN A 237 -6.44 4.40 -15.68
N GLY A 238 -6.55 5.32 -14.71
CA GLY A 238 -6.63 4.99 -13.28
C GLY A 238 -7.87 4.16 -12.91
N ILE A 239 -8.99 4.32 -13.62
CA ILE A 239 -10.22 3.55 -13.39
C ILE A 239 -10.00 2.08 -13.78
N LEU A 240 -9.40 1.82 -14.94
CA LEU A 240 -9.07 0.46 -15.35
C LEU A 240 -7.99 -0.17 -14.47
N ALA A 241 -7.02 0.62 -14.01
CA ALA A 241 -6.01 0.14 -13.07
C ALA A 241 -6.63 -0.28 -11.73
N PHE A 242 -7.64 0.45 -11.21
CA PHE A 242 -8.40 0.01 -10.03
C PHE A 242 -9.13 -1.31 -10.27
N ILE A 243 -9.75 -1.48 -11.43
CA ILE A 243 -10.39 -2.77 -11.78
C ILE A 243 -9.35 -3.89 -11.79
N GLN A 244 -8.21 -3.68 -12.43
CA GLN A 244 -7.13 -4.66 -12.56
C GLN A 244 -6.54 -5.09 -11.22
N HIS A 245 -6.20 -4.10 -10.38
CA HIS A 245 -5.37 -4.34 -9.21
C HIS A 245 -6.15 -4.43 -7.90
N VAL A 246 -7.41 -3.99 -7.89
CA VAL A 246 -8.25 -3.99 -6.69
C VAL A 246 -9.51 -4.83 -6.90
N ILE A 247 -10.38 -4.47 -7.85
CA ILE A 247 -11.72 -5.06 -7.93
C ILE A 247 -11.69 -6.53 -8.38
N LEU A 248 -10.92 -6.86 -9.42
CA LEU A 248 -10.79 -8.24 -9.88
C LEU A 248 -10.14 -9.15 -8.83
N PRO A 249 -8.98 -8.80 -8.24
CA PRO A 249 -8.40 -9.60 -7.16
C PRO A 249 -9.31 -9.71 -5.93
N PHE A 250 -10.03 -8.66 -5.56
CA PHE A 250 -11.01 -8.70 -4.49
C PHE A 250 -12.13 -9.70 -4.78
N SER A 251 -12.65 -9.72 -6.01
CA SER A 251 -13.66 -10.72 -6.40
C SER A 251 -13.15 -12.15 -6.30
N ALA A 252 -11.86 -12.39 -6.60
CA ALA A 252 -11.23 -13.70 -6.47
C ALA A 252 -11.08 -14.13 -5.01
N LEU A 253 -10.68 -13.21 -4.12
CA LEU A 253 -10.53 -13.51 -2.68
C LEU A 253 -11.86 -13.91 -2.02
N ARG A 254 -12.99 -13.40 -2.54
CA ARG A 254 -14.34 -13.73 -2.04
C ARG A 254 -14.99 -14.93 -2.75
N SER A 255 -14.39 -15.42 -3.80
CA SER A 255 -14.90 -16.56 -4.54
C SER A 255 -14.50 -17.88 -3.87
N VAL A 256 -15.43 -18.83 -3.82
CA VAL A 256 -15.17 -20.16 -3.24
C VAL A 256 -14.09 -20.93 -4.01
N ASP A 257 -14.00 -20.71 -5.32
CA ASP A 257 -13.02 -21.35 -6.19
C ASP A 257 -11.75 -20.52 -6.42
N GLY A 258 -11.64 -19.37 -5.76
CA GLY A 258 -10.50 -18.45 -5.87
C GLY A 258 -10.36 -17.75 -7.23
N LYS A 259 -11.39 -17.85 -8.10
CA LYS A 259 -11.35 -17.24 -9.44
C LYS A 259 -12.02 -15.88 -9.46
N ALA A 260 -11.40 -14.95 -10.17
CA ALA A 260 -12.00 -13.65 -10.38
C ALA A 260 -13.26 -13.74 -11.25
N ALA A 261 -14.31 -13.04 -10.84
CA ALA A 261 -15.56 -12.96 -11.60
C ALA A 261 -16.19 -11.58 -11.42
N LEU A 262 -16.09 -10.74 -12.45
CA LEU A 262 -16.73 -9.44 -12.50
C LEU A 262 -17.97 -9.53 -13.39
N LYS A 263 -19.16 -9.46 -12.79
CA LYS A 263 -20.44 -9.50 -13.48
C LYS A 263 -20.91 -8.10 -13.82
N VAL A 264 -21.16 -7.83 -15.08
CA VAL A 264 -21.56 -6.51 -15.60
C VAL A 264 -22.76 -6.68 -16.54
N VAL A 265 -23.85 -5.95 -16.27
CA VAL A 265 -24.97 -5.85 -17.19
C VAL A 265 -24.59 -4.83 -18.26
N LEU A 266 -24.43 -5.27 -19.49
CA LEU A 266 -24.09 -4.42 -20.63
C LEU A 266 -25.36 -3.76 -21.19
N LYS A 267 -25.16 -2.70 -21.98
CA LYS A 267 -26.27 -2.04 -22.67
C LYS A 267 -27.00 -3.06 -23.57
N ASP A 268 -28.31 -3.03 -23.54
CA ASP A 268 -29.19 -3.92 -24.32
C ASP A 268 -29.12 -5.41 -23.94
N GLN A 269 -28.55 -5.75 -22.76
CA GLN A 269 -28.55 -7.10 -22.21
C GLN A 269 -29.35 -7.17 -20.89
N THR A 270 -30.10 -8.26 -20.73
CA THR A 270 -30.79 -8.58 -19.45
C THR A 270 -29.91 -9.42 -18.54
N GLU A 271 -29.06 -10.27 -19.09
CA GLU A 271 -28.16 -11.13 -18.35
C GLU A 271 -26.76 -10.51 -18.21
N PRO A 272 -26.12 -10.65 -17.05
CA PRO A 272 -24.79 -10.09 -16.84
C PRO A 272 -23.72 -10.85 -17.62
N THR A 273 -22.88 -10.14 -18.34
CA THR A 273 -21.62 -10.66 -18.88
C THR A 273 -20.59 -10.79 -17.76
N THR A 274 -19.90 -11.94 -17.71
CA THR A 274 -18.86 -12.20 -16.69
C THR A 274 -17.47 -12.06 -17.30
N PHE A 275 -16.66 -11.17 -16.69
CA PHE A 275 -15.25 -11.01 -17.01
C PHE A 275 -14.40 -11.70 -15.93
N THR A 276 -13.52 -12.62 -16.36
CA THR A 276 -12.71 -13.44 -15.44
C THR A 276 -11.25 -13.00 -15.35
N ASN A 277 -10.81 -12.13 -16.25
CA ASN A 277 -9.46 -11.59 -16.28
C ASN A 277 -9.44 -10.18 -16.87
N PHE A 278 -8.35 -9.48 -16.63
CA PHE A 278 -8.20 -8.08 -17.05
C PHE A 278 -8.12 -7.93 -18.58
N GLN A 279 -7.57 -8.91 -19.31
CA GLN A 279 -7.46 -8.83 -20.77
C GLN A 279 -8.84 -8.78 -21.45
N GLN A 280 -9.82 -9.52 -20.94
CA GLN A 280 -11.21 -9.43 -21.41
C GLN A 280 -11.80 -8.04 -21.23
N ILE A 281 -11.49 -7.38 -20.10
CA ILE A 281 -11.93 -6.00 -19.81
C ILE A 281 -11.25 -5.02 -20.75
N VAL A 282 -9.95 -5.17 -21.00
CA VAL A 282 -9.19 -4.35 -21.96
C VAL A 282 -9.83 -4.45 -23.35
N SER A 283 -10.01 -5.67 -23.86
CA SER A 283 -10.60 -5.88 -25.19
C SER A 283 -12.02 -5.30 -25.30
N ALA A 284 -12.85 -5.45 -24.25
CA ALA A 284 -14.18 -4.89 -24.21
C ALA A 284 -14.19 -3.35 -24.12
N TYR A 285 -13.20 -2.75 -23.45
CA TYR A 285 -13.06 -1.30 -23.34
C TYR A 285 -12.55 -0.68 -24.65
N GLU A 286 -11.58 -1.28 -25.31
CA GLU A 286 -11.04 -0.84 -26.59
C GLU A 286 -12.08 -0.94 -27.73
N SER A 287 -12.96 -1.94 -27.67
CA SER A 287 -14.07 -2.12 -28.61
C SER A 287 -15.34 -1.34 -28.26
N ASP A 288 -15.30 -0.49 -27.17
CA ASP A 288 -16.44 0.33 -26.72
C ASP A 288 -17.65 -0.47 -26.17
N VAL A 289 -17.48 -1.77 -25.93
CA VAL A 289 -18.48 -2.59 -25.23
C VAL A 289 -18.57 -2.16 -23.76
N LEU A 290 -17.43 -1.94 -23.12
CA LEU A 290 -17.34 -1.28 -21.82
C LEU A 290 -17.05 0.21 -22.03
N THR A 291 -18.03 1.05 -21.75
CA THR A 291 -17.87 2.51 -21.85
C THR A 291 -17.26 3.10 -20.58
N PRO A 292 -16.74 4.35 -20.59
CA PRO A 292 -16.27 5.03 -19.39
C PRO A 292 -17.29 5.06 -18.26
N GLN A 293 -18.57 5.19 -18.56
CA GLN A 293 -19.65 5.20 -17.57
C GLN A 293 -19.76 3.85 -16.87
N ILE A 294 -19.68 2.75 -17.64
CA ILE A 294 -19.78 1.38 -17.11
C ILE A 294 -18.58 1.08 -16.18
N VAL A 295 -17.35 1.34 -16.64
CA VAL A 295 -16.16 1.06 -15.82
C VAL A 295 -16.10 1.95 -14.56
N LYS A 296 -16.56 3.19 -14.64
CA LYS A 296 -16.71 4.06 -13.45
C LYS A 296 -17.75 3.51 -12.47
N ALA A 297 -18.89 3.02 -12.96
CA ALA A 297 -19.91 2.41 -12.11
C ALA A 297 -19.38 1.15 -11.38
N ILE A 298 -18.58 0.32 -12.08
CA ILE A 298 -17.90 -0.84 -11.48
C ILE A 298 -16.99 -0.39 -10.33
N VAL A 299 -16.14 0.61 -10.55
CA VAL A 299 -15.21 1.09 -9.52
C VAL A 299 -15.96 1.76 -8.37
N GLN A 300 -17.02 2.54 -8.63
CA GLN A 300 -17.87 3.11 -7.58
C GLN A 300 -18.45 2.03 -6.68
N LYS A 301 -19.07 1.01 -7.27
CA LYS A 301 -19.68 -0.10 -6.52
C LYS A 301 -18.63 -0.84 -5.68
N GLY A 302 -17.51 -1.21 -6.29
CA GLY A 302 -16.45 -1.95 -5.58
C GLY A 302 -15.80 -1.13 -4.47
N LEU A 303 -15.54 0.16 -4.67
CA LEU A 303 -14.97 1.02 -3.63
C LEU A 303 -15.96 1.26 -2.49
N ILE A 304 -17.25 1.45 -2.77
CA ILE A 304 -18.27 1.58 -1.72
C ILE A 304 -18.33 0.29 -0.89
N GLU A 305 -18.35 -0.88 -1.54
CA GLU A 305 -18.35 -2.17 -0.85
C GLU A 305 -17.14 -2.36 0.06
N LEU A 306 -15.96 -1.90 -0.37
CA LEU A 306 -14.71 -2.00 0.39
C LEU A 306 -14.60 -0.94 1.51
N ILE A 307 -15.07 0.28 1.27
CA ILE A 307 -14.88 1.42 2.19
C ILE A 307 -15.98 1.48 3.25
N ASP A 308 -17.22 1.12 2.93
CA ASP A 308 -18.35 1.26 3.87
C ASP A 308 -18.14 0.51 5.20
N PRO A 309 -17.61 -0.72 5.24
CA PRO A 309 -17.28 -1.38 6.50
C PRO A 309 -16.24 -0.61 7.33
N ILE A 310 -15.22 -0.04 6.69
CA ILE A 310 -14.15 0.74 7.36
C ILE A 310 -14.74 2.02 7.94
N ARG A 311 -15.53 2.73 7.14
CA ARG A 311 -16.21 3.96 7.55
C ARG A 311 -17.16 3.72 8.71
N LYS A 312 -17.91 2.63 8.69
CA LYS A 312 -18.84 2.26 9.77
C LYS A 312 -18.06 2.00 11.07
N GLU A 313 -17.02 1.19 11.02
CA GLU A 313 -16.16 0.90 12.17
C GLU A 313 -15.54 2.20 12.73
N TYR A 314 -15.02 3.10 11.86
CA TYR A 314 -14.50 4.39 12.28
C TYR A 314 -15.56 5.27 12.95
N THR A 315 -16.79 5.28 12.42
CA THR A 315 -17.87 6.12 12.94
C THR A 315 -18.39 5.66 14.30
N GLU A 316 -18.29 4.36 14.58
CA GLU A 316 -18.72 3.73 15.85
C GLU A 316 -17.62 3.75 16.93
N ASP A 317 -16.35 4.06 16.57
CA ASP A 317 -15.19 4.05 17.48
C ASP A 317 -14.72 5.48 17.81
N GLU A 318 -15.16 6.01 18.96
CA GLU A 318 -14.78 7.36 19.45
C GLU A 318 -13.27 7.48 19.72
N GLU A 319 -12.61 6.41 20.17
CA GLU A 319 -11.17 6.40 20.41
C GLU A 319 -10.41 6.54 19.09
N TRP A 320 -10.84 5.83 18.03
CA TRP A 320 -10.23 5.97 16.72
C TRP A 320 -10.41 7.38 16.16
N GLN A 321 -11.57 8.00 16.35
CA GLN A 321 -11.81 9.39 15.95
C GLN A 321 -10.92 10.36 16.73
N ASP A 322 -10.69 10.13 18.03
CA ASP A 322 -9.78 10.96 18.83
C ASP A 322 -8.34 10.83 18.37
N ILE A 323 -7.87 9.59 18.14
CA ILE A 323 -6.56 9.32 17.53
C ILE A 323 -6.44 10.02 16.18
N ALA A 324 -7.47 9.97 15.33
CA ALA A 324 -7.47 10.64 14.02
C ALA A 324 -7.29 12.16 14.13
N ARG A 325 -7.97 12.81 15.09
CA ARG A 325 -7.81 14.25 15.35
C ARG A 325 -6.40 14.60 15.78
N LYS A 326 -5.80 13.81 16.66
CA LYS A 326 -4.42 13.98 17.15
C LYS A 326 -3.38 13.69 16.08
N ALA A 327 -3.61 12.67 15.26
CA ALA A 327 -2.72 12.29 14.15
C ALA A 327 -2.70 13.33 13.01
N TYR A 328 -3.82 14.02 12.79
CA TYR A 328 -4.02 14.96 11.67
C TYR A 328 -4.75 16.23 12.13
N PRO A 329 -4.16 17.06 13.00
CA PRO A 329 -4.81 18.25 13.55
C PRO A 329 -5.23 19.25 12.46
N ASP A 330 -4.46 19.36 11.38
CA ASP A 330 -4.71 20.31 10.29
C ASP A 330 -5.93 19.94 9.41
N LEU A 331 -6.39 18.69 9.44
CA LEU A 331 -7.52 18.24 8.63
C LEU A 331 -8.89 18.50 9.28
N GLY A 332 -8.91 18.82 10.58
CA GLY A 332 -10.11 19.21 11.33
C GLY A 332 -10.35 20.72 11.34
N ALA A 333 -9.35 21.53 11.05
CA ALA A 333 -9.50 22.97 10.92
C ALA A 333 -9.99 23.30 9.49
N THR A 334 -11.24 23.70 9.34
CA THR A 334 -11.67 24.47 8.17
C THR A 334 -10.70 25.64 8.04
N ARG A 335 -9.83 25.63 7.02
CA ARG A 335 -8.98 26.79 6.74
C ARG A 335 -9.91 28.00 6.59
N PRO A 336 -9.68 29.10 7.32
CA PRO A 336 -10.38 30.33 7.01
C PRO A 336 -10.09 30.65 5.55
N GLN A 337 -11.15 30.88 4.78
CA GLN A 337 -11.01 31.39 3.41
C GLN A 337 -10.17 32.66 3.52
N LYS A 338 -9.01 32.69 2.91
CA LYS A 338 -8.29 33.94 2.70
C LYS A 338 -9.17 34.78 1.77
N GLU A 339 -9.69 35.88 2.36
CA GLU A 339 -10.26 36.98 1.61
C GLU A 339 -9.23 37.61 0.66
#